data_380ff56f1e0eba626977cc65db67d944
#
_entry.id   380ff56f1e0eba626977cc65db67d944
#
_cell.length_a   1.000
_cell.length_b   1.000
_cell.length_c   1.000
_cell.angle_alpha   90.00
_cell.angle_beta   90.00
_cell.angle_gamma   90.00
#
_symmetry.space_group_name_H-M   'P 1'
#
loop_
_entity.id
_entity.type
_entity.pdbx_description
1 polymer ?
#
loop_
_entity_poly.entity_id
_entity_poly.type
_entity_poly.pdbx_seq_one_letter_code
_entity_poly.pdbx_strand_id
1 'polypeptide(L)'
;MVDKPENANDGRITEPRLFTIANVATYLSVSEAQVYALVRSGELPAVKLGGRGVWRIDRHKLEEYIERLHEETKAWTKQHPVKDSDSDS
;
A
#
# COMPACT_ATOMS: atom_id res chain seq x y z
N MET A 1 19.91 -10.97 -19.27
CA MET A 1 19.42 -10.56 -19.34
C MET A 1 18.79 -10.54 -19.12
N VAL A 2 18.97 -10.66 -18.97
CA VAL A 2 18.19 -10.24 -18.96
C VAL A 2 17.48 -10.21 -18.60
N ASP A 3 17.47 -10.22 -18.32
CA ASP A 3 16.70 -9.89 -18.12
C ASP A 3 15.84 -9.73 -17.98
N LYS A 4 15.90 -9.71 -17.95
CA LYS A 4 15.13 -9.18 -17.97
C LYS A 4 14.35 -9.01 -18.10
N PRO A 5 14.34 -9.13 -18.08
CA PRO A 5 13.56 -8.68 -18.46
C PRO A 5 12.95 -8.58 -18.67
N GLU A 6 13.05 -8.62 -18.69
CA GLU A 6 12.46 -8.23 -19.05
C GLU A 6 11.68 -7.95 -19.24
N ASN A 7 11.82 -7.80 -19.30
CA ASN A 7 11.13 -7.13 -19.53
C ASN A 7 10.66 -6.61 -19.76
N ALA A 8 10.82 -6.50 -20.03
CA ALA A 8 10.43 -5.70 -20.39
C ALA A 8 10.24 -5.20 -20.93
N ASN A 9 10.36 -5.03 -21.30
CA ASN A 9 10.18 -4.36 -21.83
C ASN A 9 9.89 -3.65 -22.23
N ASP A 10 10.16 -3.61 -22.95
CA ASP A 10 10.04 -2.80 -23.19
C ASP A 10 9.37 -2.14 -22.74
N GLY A 11 8.89 -2.00 -23.08
CA GLY A 11 8.49 -1.03 -22.28
C GLY A 11 8.96 -1.23 -20.97
N ARG A 12 9.76 -0.59 -20.61
CA ARG A 12 10.31 -0.62 -19.46
C ARG A 12 9.43 -0.24 -18.40
N ILE A 13 9.19 -1.02 -17.44
CA ILE A 13 8.38 -0.71 -16.29
C ILE A 13 9.31 -0.46 -15.15
N THR A 14 9.36 0.78 -14.70
CA THR A 14 10.24 1.13 -13.62
C THR A 14 9.59 0.93 -12.27
N GLU A 15 8.25 0.92 -12.25
CA GLU A 15 7.52 0.68 -11.01
C GLU A 15 6.41 -0.31 -11.27
N PRO A 16 6.21 -1.25 -10.38
CA PRO A 16 5.11 -2.18 -10.58
C PRO A 16 3.78 -1.48 -10.39
N ARG A 17 2.79 -1.91 -11.16
CA ARG A 17 1.45 -1.44 -10.98
C ARG A 17 0.81 -2.15 -9.81
N LEU A 18 1.14 -3.42 -9.64
CA LEU A 18 0.58 -4.25 -8.59
C LEU A 18 1.66 -4.61 -7.59
N PHE A 19 1.36 -4.38 -6.34
CA PHE A 19 2.29 -4.66 -5.25
C PHE A 19 1.92 -5.94 -4.54
N THR A 20 2.93 -6.63 -4.02
CA THR A 20 2.68 -7.79 -3.17
C THR A 20 2.34 -7.28 -1.76
N ILE A 21 1.86 -8.20 -0.92
CA ILE A 21 1.62 -7.86 0.48
C ILE A 21 2.92 -7.36 1.12
N ALA A 22 4.03 -8.06 0.84
CA ALA A 22 5.32 -7.65 1.41
C ALA A 22 5.74 -6.27 0.94
N ASN A 23 5.51 -5.98 -0.34
CA ASN A 23 5.84 -4.66 -0.88
C ASN A 23 5.06 -3.58 -0.16
N VAL A 24 3.77 -3.80 0.05
CA VAL A 24 2.92 -2.82 0.72
C VAL A 24 3.36 -2.63 2.15
N ALA A 25 3.71 -3.73 2.83
CA ALA A 25 4.18 -3.64 4.21
C ALA A 25 5.41 -2.74 4.30
N THR A 26 6.35 -2.94 3.38
CA THR A 26 7.54 -2.11 3.35
C THR A 26 7.19 -0.66 3.02
N TYR A 27 6.33 -0.48 2.05
CA TYR A 27 5.95 0.85 1.58
C TYR A 27 5.27 1.65 2.69
N LEU A 28 4.42 0.98 3.47
CA LEU A 28 3.72 1.65 4.56
C LEU A 28 4.46 1.56 5.89
N SER A 29 5.55 0.84 5.93
CA SER A 29 6.35 0.66 7.16
C SER A 29 5.53 -0.01 8.26
N VAL A 30 4.81 -1.04 7.89
CA VAL A 30 4.03 -1.82 8.85
C VAL A 30 4.32 -3.30 8.62
N SER A 31 3.77 -4.14 9.47
CA SER A 31 3.97 -5.58 9.32
C SER A 31 3.07 -6.13 8.23
N GLU A 32 3.44 -7.29 7.69
CA GLU A 32 2.58 -7.94 6.71
C GLU A 32 1.25 -8.34 7.33
N ALA A 33 1.26 -8.69 8.61
CA ALA A 33 0.02 -9.04 9.29
C ALA A 33 -0.95 -7.87 9.28
N GLN A 34 -0.42 -6.66 9.46
CA GLN A 34 -1.27 -5.48 9.41
C GLN A 34 -1.84 -5.27 8.02
N VAL A 35 -1.03 -5.50 6.99
CA VAL A 35 -1.52 -5.36 5.63
C VAL A 35 -2.62 -6.38 5.36
N TYR A 36 -2.42 -7.62 5.81
CA TYR A 36 -3.46 -8.64 5.65
C TYR A 36 -4.75 -8.22 6.34
N ALA A 37 -4.64 -7.63 7.53
CA ALA A 37 -5.81 -7.17 8.24
C ALA A 37 -6.54 -6.09 7.46
N LEU A 38 -5.80 -5.17 6.85
CA LEU A 38 -6.40 -4.12 6.05
C LEU A 38 -7.10 -4.68 4.82
N VAL A 39 -6.51 -5.69 4.21
CA VAL A 39 -7.10 -6.32 3.04
C VAL A 39 -8.36 -7.08 3.44
N ARG A 40 -8.29 -7.83 4.53
CA ARG A 40 -9.45 -8.61 4.96
C ARG A 40 -10.60 -7.73 5.39
N SER A 41 -10.33 -6.58 5.98
CA SER A 41 -11.39 -5.69 6.41
C SER A 41 -11.98 -4.90 5.25
N GLY A 42 -11.31 -4.91 4.12
CA GLY A 42 -11.77 -4.15 2.97
C GLY A 42 -11.31 -2.71 2.96
N GLU A 43 -10.54 -2.29 3.96
CA GLU A 43 -10.04 -0.93 3.98
C GLU A 43 -9.04 -0.70 2.86
N LEU A 44 -8.27 -1.72 2.53
CA LEU A 44 -7.32 -1.62 1.44
C LEU A 44 -7.73 -2.63 0.37
N PRO A 45 -8.31 -2.15 -0.73
CA PRO A 45 -8.77 -3.07 -1.78
C PRO A 45 -7.60 -3.84 -2.38
N ALA A 46 -7.82 -5.11 -2.62
CA ALA A 46 -6.81 -5.96 -3.20
C ALA A 46 -7.47 -6.89 -4.19
N VAL A 47 -6.68 -7.45 -5.08
CA VAL A 47 -7.18 -8.40 -6.06
C VAL A 47 -6.43 -9.71 -5.92
N LYS A 48 -7.05 -10.77 -6.37
CA LYS A 48 -6.43 -12.07 -6.41
C LYS A 48 -6.07 -12.38 -7.84
N LEU A 49 -4.84 -12.79 -8.04
CA LEU A 49 -4.38 -13.14 -9.37
C LEU A 49 -4.40 -14.65 -9.51
N GLY A 50 -4.94 -15.08 -10.62
CA GLY A 50 -4.93 -16.48 -10.96
C GLY A 50 -5.74 -17.33 -10.01
N GLY A 51 -5.73 -18.60 -10.25
CA GLY A 51 -6.54 -19.52 -9.49
C GLY A 51 -6.04 -19.78 -8.09
N ARG A 52 -4.81 -19.41 -7.80
CA ARG A 52 -4.27 -19.65 -6.49
C ARG A 52 -4.60 -18.60 -5.47
N GLY A 53 -5.23 -17.54 -5.92
CA GLY A 53 -5.61 -16.50 -5.01
C GLY A 53 -4.44 -15.73 -4.45
N VAL A 54 -3.45 -15.46 -5.29
CA VAL A 54 -2.31 -14.66 -4.87
C VAL A 54 -2.76 -13.21 -4.78
N TRP A 55 -2.60 -12.63 -3.59
CA TRP A 55 -3.05 -11.26 -3.37
C TRP A 55 -2.10 -10.23 -3.99
N ARG A 56 -2.69 -9.22 -4.60
CA ARG A 56 -1.93 -8.08 -5.10
C ARG A 56 -2.71 -6.82 -4.84
N ILE A 57 -2.00 -5.72 -4.61
CA ILE A 57 -2.64 -4.44 -4.33
C ILE A 57 -2.28 -3.47 -5.45
N ASP A 58 -3.30 -2.89 -6.07
CA ASP A 58 -3.12 -1.93 -7.14
C ASP A 58 -2.50 -0.66 -6.56
N ARG A 59 -1.47 -0.15 -7.22
CA ARG A 59 -0.79 1.04 -6.74
C ARG A 59 -1.73 2.22 -6.57
N HIS A 60 -2.65 2.39 -7.52
CA HIS A 60 -3.60 3.48 -7.42
C HIS A 60 -4.49 3.36 -6.19
N LYS A 61 -4.91 2.14 -5.89
CA LYS A 61 -5.74 1.94 -4.72
C LYS A 61 -4.96 2.18 -3.44
N LEU A 62 -3.69 1.82 -3.46
CA LEU A 62 -2.83 2.07 -2.32
C LEU A 62 -2.68 3.57 -2.09
N GLU A 63 -2.47 4.32 -3.18
CA GLU A 63 -2.33 5.76 -3.08
C GLU A 63 -3.61 6.41 -2.59
N GLU A 64 -4.76 5.92 -3.06
CA GLU A 64 -6.05 6.44 -2.58
C GLU A 64 -6.24 6.18 -1.10
N TYR A 65 -5.81 4.99 -0.67
CA TYR A 65 -5.89 4.64 0.74
C TYR A 65 -5.06 5.61 1.58
N ILE A 66 -3.85 5.90 1.12
CA ILE A 66 -2.97 6.82 1.83
C ILE A 66 -3.57 8.21 1.89
N GLU A 67 -4.16 8.67 0.79
CA GLU A 67 -4.82 9.97 0.77
C GLU A 67 -5.97 10.02 1.76
N ARG A 68 -6.72 8.93 1.82
CA ARG A 68 -7.84 8.86 2.75
C ARG A 68 -7.35 8.94 4.19
N LEU A 69 -6.23 8.27 4.46
CA LEU A 69 -5.65 8.33 5.79
C LEU A 69 -5.26 9.76 6.15
N HIS A 70 -4.71 10.49 5.18
CA HIS A 70 -4.34 11.88 5.43
C HIS A 70 -5.57 12.70 5.78
N GLU A 71 -6.67 12.52 5.03
CA GLU A 71 -7.86 13.28 5.28
C GLU A 71 -8.48 12.93 6.62
N GLU A 72 -8.50 11.64 6.94
CA GLU A 72 -9.06 11.21 8.22
C GLU A 72 -8.25 11.75 9.39
N THR A 73 -6.94 11.71 9.23
CA THR A 73 -6.06 12.19 10.28
C THR A 73 -6.20 13.69 10.45
N LYS A 74 -6.36 14.40 9.35
CA LYS A 74 -6.56 15.83 9.40
C LYS A 74 -7.82 16.18 10.20
N ALA A 75 -8.90 15.46 9.91
CA ALA A 75 -10.15 15.70 10.61
C ALA A 75 -10.00 15.34 12.09
N TRP A 76 -9.33 14.23 12.37
CA TRP A 76 -9.12 13.80 13.73
C TRP A 76 -8.29 14.79 14.51
N THR A 77 -7.23 15.32 13.89
CA THR A 77 -6.34 16.26 14.60
C THR A 77 -7.02 17.57 14.92
N LYS A 78 -7.98 17.96 14.12
CA LYS A 78 -8.72 19.19 14.43
C LYS A 78 -9.45 19.06 15.75
N GLN A 79 -9.92 17.84 16.04
CA GLN A 79 -10.64 17.61 17.28
C GLN A 79 -9.71 17.19 18.40
N HIS A 80 -8.51 16.71 18.05
CA HIS A 80 -7.56 16.23 19.03
C HIS A 80 -6.20 16.82 18.71
N PRO A 81 -6.00 18.09 19.04
CA PRO A 81 -4.73 18.73 18.69
C PRO A 81 -3.54 17.94 19.22
N VAL A 82 -2.56 17.78 18.37
CA VAL A 82 -1.36 17.05 18.72
C VAL A 82 -0.42 17.98 19.45
N LYS A 83 0.12 17.49 20.56
CA LYS A 83 1.08 18.29 21.29
C LYS A 83 2.45 18.06 20.72
N ASP A 84 3.30 19.03 20.91
CA ASP A 84 4.64 18.93 20.38
C ASP A 84 5.34 17.67 20.80
N SER A 85 5.16 17.28 22.01
CA SER A 85 5.86 16.13 22.51
C SER A 85 5.44 14.84 21.84
N ASP A 86 4.34 14.86 21.16
CA ASP A 86 3.83 13.66 20.53
C ASP A 86 4.42 13.41 19.19
N SER A 87 5.11 14.33 18.73
CA SER A 87 5.54 14.15 17.40
C SER A 87 6.55 13.11 17.26
N ASP A 88 7.00 12.54 17.92
CA ASP A 88 7.89 11.65 17.60
C ASP A 88 7.68 10.61 17.24
N SER A 89 7.45 10.60 17.07
CA SER A 89 7.32 9.74 16.63
C SER A 89 7.58 9.33 16.13
#